data_88dbdbfb39074501a984951f6971f99e
#
_entry.id   88dbdbfb39074501a984951f6971f99e
#
_cell.length_a   1.000
_cell.length_b   1.000
_cell.length_c   1.000
_cell.angle_alpha   90.00
_cell.angle_beta   90.00
_cell.angle_gamma   90.00
#
_symmetry.space_group_name_H-M   'P 1'
#
loop_
_entity.id
_entity.type
_entity.pdbx_description
1 polymer ?
#
loop_
_entity_poly.entity_id
_entity_poly.type
_entity_poly.pdbx_seq_one_letter_code
_entity_poly.pdbx_strand_id
1 'polypeptide(L)'
;MKRTRVAGIVLMNHGIALMHRKDVMKRKDYQEYYTFPGGGLEEGETPEEGTIREIKEEFGIQVKIVKKLYEMQSEKFNQLEIFYLCEYLDGEFGTGDGPEFHHDPKYIDSGKYIPEIVGIEKVKDILLLPLEIKEKFITDFESGKVF
;
A
#
# COMPACT_ATOMS: atom_id res chain seq x y z
N MET A 1 -20.57 -9.16 -6.62
CA MET A 1 -20.02 -9.39 -5.28
C MET A 1 -18.92 -8.38 -4.97
N LYS A 2 -19.00 -7.74 -3.82
CA LYS A 2 -17.99 -6.74 -3.42
C LYS A 2 -16.71 -7.41 -2.97
N ARG A 3 -15.60 -6.90 -3.48
CA ARG A 3 -14.28 -7.31 -3.03
C ARG A 3 -13.84 -6.41 -1.88
N THR A 4 -13.06 -6.94 -0.95
CA THR A 4 -12.43 -6.15 0.09
C THR A 4 -10.92 -6.12 -0.17
N ARG A 5 -10.38 -4.91 -0.28
CA ARG A 5 -8.95 -4.69 -0.39
C ARG A 5 -8.45 -4.04 0.90
N VAL A 6 -7.30 -4.49 1.37
CA VAL A 6 -6.68 -3.93 2.58
C VAL A 6 -5.32 -3.36 2.24
N ALA A 7 -4.91 -2.36 2.99
CA ALA A 7 -3.63 -1.71 2.78
C ALA A 7 -3.07 -1.21 4.11
N GLY A 8 -1.75 -1.09 4.17
CA GLY A 8 -1.07 -0.60 5.36
C GLY A 8 -0.42 0.76 5.15
N ILE A 9 -0.44 1.57 6.19
CA ILE A 9 0.28 2.82 6.27
C ILE A 9 1.39 2.59 7.28
N VAL A 10 2.60 2.30 6.78
CA VAL A 10 3.73 1.91 7.60
C VAL A 10 4.71 3.07 7.68
N LEU A 11 4.85 3.61 8.87
CA LEU A 11 5.78 4.72 9.12
C LEU A 11 7.09 4.14 9.62
N MET A 12 8.18 4.45 8.92
CA MET A 12 9.51 3.99 9.30
C MET A 12 10.57 4.90 8.68
N ASN A 13 11.68 5.08 9.39
CA ASN A 13 12.80 5.88 8.91
C ASN A 13 12.39 7.29 8.45
N HIS A 14 11.52 7.95 9.23
CA HIS A 14 11.01 9.31 8.96
C HIS A 14 10.24 9.40 7.63
N GLY A 15 9.71 8.28 7.16
CA GLY A 15 8.97 8.22 5.93
C GLY A 15 7.83 7.24 5.98
N ILE A 16 7.25 7.01 4.83
CA ILE A 16 6.15 6.07 4.66
C ILE A 16 6.57 5.01 3.64
N ALA A 17 6.31 3.75 3.94
CA ALA A 17 6.68 2.65 3.06
C ALA A 17 5.63 2.49 1.95
N LEU A 18 6.05 2.71 0.73
CA LEU A 18 5.16 2.68 -0.44
C LEU A 18 5.72 1.76 -1.52
N MET A 19 4.84 1.34 -2.41
CA MET A 19 5.24 0.63 -3.60
C MET A 19 5.28 1.61 -4.77
N HIS A 20 6.46 1.80 -5.33
CA HIS A 20 6.65 2.66 -6.51
C HIS A 20 6.42 1.80 -7.76
N ARG A 21 5.40 2.14 -8.51
CA ARG A 21 5.04 1.41 -9.73
C ARG A 21 5.51 2.20 -10.94
N LYS A 22 6.30 1.56 -11.79
CA LYS A 22 6.86 2.18 -13.01
C LYS A 22 6.54 1.33 -14.22
N ASP A 23 6.45 1.97 -15.38
CA ASP A 23 6.25 1.31 -16.66
C ASP A 23 5.02 0.39 -16.67
N VAL A 24 3.93 0.86 -16.06
CA VAL A 24 2.68 0.09 -15.98
C VAL A 24 1.90 0.26 -17.26
N MET A 25 2.30 -0.47 -18.29
CA MET A 25 1.79 -0.29 -19.67
C MET A 25 0.32 -0.63 -19.83
N LYS A 26 -0.21 -1.51 -18.97
CA LYS A 26 -1.63 -1.87 -19.04
C LYS A 26 -2.57 -0.76 -18.56
N ARG A 27 -2.03 0.26 -17.88
CA ARG A 27 -2.81 1.43 -17.46
C ARG A 27 -2.70 2.51 -18.50
N LYS A 28 -3.86 3.12 -18.86
CA LYS A 28 -3.89 4.19 -19.84
C LYS A 28 -3.83 5.57 -19.23
N ASP A 29 -4.17 5.67 -17.93
CA ASP A 29 -4.17 6.95 -17.22
C ASP A 29 -2.80 7.30 -16.66
N TYR A 30 -2.21 6.40 -15.85
CA TYR A 30 -0.93 6.63 -15.21
C TYR A 30 -0.02 5.42 -15.42
N GLN A 31 1.18 5.63 -15.92
CA GLN A 31 2.16 4.56 -16.10
C GLN A 31 3.21 4.55 -14.99
N GLU A 32 3.26 5.62 -14.19
CA GLU A 32 4.12 5.69 -13.01
C GLU A 32 3.34 6.33 -11.87
N TYR A 33 3.35 5.67 -10.71
CA TYR A 33 2.63 6.13 -9.52
C TYR A 33 3.09 5.35 -8.30
N TYR A 34 2.62 5.77 -7.13
CA TYR A 34 2.88 5.07 -5.87
C TYR A 34 1.57 4.53 -5.31
N THR A 35 1.66 3.42 -4.58
CA THR A 35 0.51 2.87 -3.86
C THR A 35 0.93 2.48 -2.44
N PHE A 36 -0.06 2.43 -1.55
CA PHE A 36 0.15 1.81 -0.26
C PHE A 36 0.26 0.29 -0.46
N PRO A 37 1.09 -0.41 0.35
CA PRO A 37 1.16 -1.86 0.26
C PRO A 37 -0.19 -2.48 0.62
N GLY A 38 -0.63 -3.45 -0.16
CA GLY A 38 -1.91 -4.08 0.11
C GLY A 38 -2.40 -4.96 -1.02
N GLY A 39 -3.58 -5.50 -0.86
CA GLY A 39 -4.19 -6.37 -1.84
C GLY A 39 -5.53 -6.91 -1.35
N GLY A 40 -6.08 -7.88 -2.08
CA GLY A 40 -7.34 -8.50 -1.72
C GLY A 40 -7.20 -9.49 -0.59
N LEU A 41 -8.26 -9.63 0.19
CA LEU A 41 -8.31 -10.62 1.25
C LEU A 41 -8.39 -12.04 0.68
N GLU A 42 -7.77 -12.98 1.37
CA GLU A 42 -7.93 -14.39 1.10
C GLU A 42 -9.11 -14.93 1.91
N GLU A 43 -9.67 -16.06 1.48
CA GLU A 43 -10.78 -16.67 2.17
C GLU A 43 -10.42 -17.01 3.61
N GLY A 44 -11.31 -16.63 4.54
CA GLY A 44 -11.12 -16.91 5.96
C GLY A 44 -10.19 -15.97 6.68
N GLU A 45 -9.61 -15.01 5.96
CA GLU A 45 -8.64 -14.06 6.51
C GLU A 45 -9.34 -12.81 7.03
N THR A 46 -8.94 -12.33 8.22
CA THR A 46 -9.45 -11.04 8.69
C THR A 46 -8.74 -9.91 7.95
N PRO A 47 -9.34 -8.71 7.90
CA PRO A 47 -8.67 -7.56 7.27
C PRO A 47 -7.30 -7.27 7.86
N GLU A 48 -7.13 -7.41 9.17
CA GLU A 48 -5.86 -7.19 9.83
C GLU A 48 -4.82 -8.23 9.42
N GLU A 49 -5.21 -9.50 9.39
CA GLU A 49 -4.33 -10.58 8.95
C GLU A 49 -3.88 -10.38 7.50
N GLY A 50 -4.82 -9.98 6.64
CA GLY A 50 -4.52 -9.72 5.23
C GLY A 50 -3.54 -8.58 5.05
N THR A 51 -3.67 -7.52 5.84
CA THR A 51 -2.76 -6.38 5.78
C THR A 51 -1.34 -6.81 6.16
N ILE A 52 -1.20 -7.56 7.25
CA ILE A 52 0.12 -8.06 7.70
C ILE A 52 0.75 -8.95 6.63
N ARG A 53 -0.05 -9.86 6.06
CA ARG A 53 0.42 -10.77 5.00
C ARG A 53 0.89 -10.00 3.77
N GLU A 54 0.08 -9.05 3.28
CA GLU A 54 0.41 -8.28 2.09
C GLU A 54 1.69 -7.47 2.27
N ILE A 55 1.86 -6.84 3.44
CA ILE A 55 3.07 -6.06 3.70
C ILE A 55 4.30 -6.95 3.72
N LYS A 56 4.18 -8.15 4.29
CA LYS A 56 5.29 -9.10 4.30
C LYS A 56 5.64 -9.56 2.88
N GLU A 57 4.63 -9.87 2.08
CA GLU A 57 4.85 -10.29 0.70
C GLU A 57 5.51 -9.19 -0.14
N GLU A 58 5.10 -7.95 0.05
CA GLU A 58 5.58 -6.83 -0.76
C GLU A 58 6.90 -6.25 -0.28
N PHE A 59 7.11 -6.17 1.03
CA PHE A 59 8.28 -5.49 1.59
C PHE A 59 9.22 -6.38 2.38
N GLY A 60 8.81 -7.59 2.73
CA GLY A 60 9.65 -8.50 3.52
C GLY A 60 9.74 -8.13 5.00
N ILE A 61 8.86 -7.26 5.49
CA ILE A 61 8.88 -6.84 6.88
C ILE A 61 7.67 -7.35 7.65
N GLN A 62 7.85 -7.45 8.97
CA GLN A 62 6.80 -7.83 9.90
C GLN A 62 6.28 -6.57 10.57
N VAL A 63 4.96 -6.40 10.57
CA VAL A 63 4.33 -5.24 11.19
C VAL A 63 3.25 -5.66 12.17
N LYS A 64 2.87 -4.71 13.02
CA LYS A 64 1.76 -4.85 13.95
C LYS A 64 0.69 -3.81 13.57
N ILE A 65 -0.57 -4.23 13.59
CA ILE A 65 -1.69 -3.31 13.35
C ILE A 65 -1.86 -2.43 14.58
N VAL A 66 -1.87 -1.11 14.37
CA VAL A 66 -2.12 -0.15 15.45
C VAL A 66 -3.59 0.20 15.50
N LYS A 67 -4.15 0.64 14.38
CA LYS A 67 -5.58 0.98 14.28
C LYS A 67 -6.00 1.18 12.83
N LYS A 68 -7.29 1.07 12.59
CA LYS A 68 -7.86 1.42 11.28
C LYS A 68 -7.87 2.94 11.16
N LEU A 69 -7.32 3.47 10.07
CA LEU A 69 -7.30 4.90 9.81
C LEU A 69 -8.40 5.32 8.86
N TYR A 70 -8.54 4.64 7.74
CA TYR A 70 -9.45 5.04 6.69
C TYR A 70 -10.17 3.86 6.09
N GLU A 71 -11.35 4.16 5.56
CA GLU A 71 -12.17 3.19 4.86
C GLU A 71 -12.85 3.94 3.73
N MET A 72 -12.80 3.38 2.52
CA MET A 72 -13.48 4.01 1.40
C MET A 72 -14.11 2.96 0.49
N GLN A 73 -15.20 3.36 -0.14
CA GLN A 73 -15.86 2.55 -1.14
C GLN A 73 -15.39 3.00 -2.52
N SER A 74 -14.71 2.11 -3.24
CA SER A 74 -14.28 2.41 -4.60
C SER A 74 -15.36 1.92 -5.57
N GLU A 75 -16.07 2.86 -6.20
CA GLU A 75 -17.08 2.51 -7.18
C GLU A 75 -16.45 1.98 -8.45
N LYS A 76 -15.31 2.55 -8.85
CA LYS A 76 -14.59 2.15 -10.05
C LYS A 76 -14.24 0.66 -10.04
N PHE A 77 -13.82 0.14 -8.89
CA PHE A 77 -13.43 -1.27 -8.77
C PHE A 77 -14.46 -2.11 -8.00
N ASN A 78 -15.59 -1.50 -7.61
CA ASN A 78 -16.64 -2.16 -6.83
C ASN A 78 -16.05 -2.89 -5.62
N GLN A 79 -15.26 -2.17 -4.82
CA GLN A 79 -14.61 -2.77 -3.67
C GLN A 79 -14.55 -1.84 -2.48
N LEU A 80 -14.52 -2.45 -1.31
CA LEU A 80 -14.28 -1.75 -0.05
C LEU A 80 -12.79 -1.74 0.17
N GLU A 81 -12.21 -0.58 0.50
CA GLU A 81 -10.77 -0.45 0.77
C GLU A 81 -10.58 0.03 2.20
N ILE A 82 -9.78 -0.70 2.98
CA ILE A 82 -9.54 -0.41 4.39
C ILE A 82 -8.04 -0.16 4.58
N PHE A 83 -7.70 0.93 5.26
CA PHE A 83 -6.32 1.35 5.46
C PHE A 83 -5.99 1.34 6.95
N TYR A 84 -4.95 0.59 7.32
CA TYR A 84 -4.52 0.43 8.70
C TYR A 84 -3.18 1.10 8.96
N LEU A 85 -3.09 1.80 10.09
CA LEU A 85 -1.81 2.28 10.58
C LEU A 85 -1.07 1.08 11.15
N CYS A 86 0.17 0.89 10.70
CA CYS A 86 0.99 -0.26 11.08
C CYS A 86 2.31 0.20 11.69
N GLU A 87 2.78 -0.56 12.68
CA GLU A 87 4.08 -0.33 13.30
C GLU A 87 5.07 -1.38 12.81
N TYR A 88 6.23 -0.93 12.35
CA TYR A 88 7.31 -1.83 11.95
C TYR A 88 7.85 -2.59 13.16
N LEU A 89 8.00 -3.90 13.02
CA LEU A 89 8.52 -4.75 14.08
C LEU A 89 9.88 -5.35 13.74
N ASP A 90 10.02 -5.92 12.52
CA ASP A 90 11.20 -6.70 12.18
C ASP A 90 11.28 -6.90 10.65
N GLY A 91 12.43 -7.37 10.19
CA GLY A 91 12.63 -7.70 8.78
C GLY A 91 13.37 -6.63 8.01
N GLU A 92 14.01 -7.04 6.92
CA GLU A 92 14.74 -6.12 6.05
C GLU A 92 13.84 -5.62 4.93
N PHE A 93 13.65 -4.31 4.88
CA PHE A 93 12.81 -3.69 3.87
C PHE A 93 13.36 -3.93 2.46
N GLY A 94 12.49 -4.35 1.56
CA GLY A 94 12.89 -4.62 0.18
C GLY A 94 13.15 -6.09 -0.12
N THR A 95 12.87 -6.98 0.83
CA THR A 95 13.09 -8.43 0.67
C THR A 95 11.79 -9.20 0.48
N GLY A 96 10.74 -8.53 -0.03
CA GLY A 96 9.45 -9.18 -0.28
C GLY A 96 9.56 -10.31 -1.30
N ASP A 97 8.73 -11.32 -1.15
CA ASP A 97 8.73 -12.50 -2.02
C ASP A 97 7.36 -12.78 -2.64
N GLY A 98 6.52 -11.75 -2.72
CA GLY A 98 5.21 -11.89 -3.32
C GLY A 98 5.27 -12.25 -4.80
N PRO A 99 4.15 -12.73 -5.36
CA PRO A 99 4.14 -13.18 -6.77
C PRO A 99 4.52 -12.11 -7.78
N GLU A 100 4.32 -10.84 -7.48
CA GLU A 100 4.68 -9.74 -8.38
C GLU A 100 6.19 -9.60 -8.60
N PHE A 101 7.01 -10.19 -7.72
CA PHE A 101 8.47 -10.19 -7.85
C PHE A 101 9.01 -11.44 -8.56
N HIS A 102 8.14 -12.37 -8.89
CA HIS A 102 8.50 -13.60 -9.60
C HIS A 102 8.13 -13.42 -11.07
N HIS A 103 9.01 -13.31 -11.97
CA HIS A 103 8.81 -13.04 -13.40
C HIS A 103 7.72 -13.87 -14.08
N ASP A 104 6.53 -13.89 -13.49
CA ASP A 104 5.37 -14.61 -14.03
C ASP A 104 4.84 -13.84 -15.24
N PRO A 105 4.59 -14.51 -16.39
CA PRO A 105 4.08 -13.85 -17.59
C PRO A 105 2.81 -13.02 -17.40
N LYS A 106 1.96 -13.35 -16.42
CA LYS A 106 0.74 -12.57 -16.16
C LYS A 106 1.03 -11.15 -15.66
N TYR A 107 2.26 -10.86 -15.21
CA TYR A 107 2.66 -9.54 -14.75
C TYR A 107 3.45 -8.75 -15.78
N ILE A 108 3.55 -9.26 -17.02
CA ILE A 108 4.42 -8.67 -18.04
C ILE A 108 4.12 -7.19 -18.32
N ASP A 109 2.84 -6.82 -18.38
CA ASP A 109 2.42 -5.44 -18.63
C ASP A 109 2.09 -4.69 -17.34
N SER A 110 2.37 -5.30 -16.18
CA SER A 110 2.11 -4.69 -14.88
C SER A 110 3.22 -3.74 -14.45
N GLY A 111 4.35 -3.74 -15.18
CA GLY A 111 5.47 -2.86 -14.88
C GLY A 111 6.29 -3.31 -13.69
N LYS A 112 7.04 -2.37 -13.14
CA LYS A 112 7.95 -2.63 -12.04
C LYS A 112 7.29 -2.40 -10.69
N TYR A 113 7.68 -3.18 -9.70
CA TYR A 113 7.26 -3.07 -8.31
C TYR A 113 8.50 -2.74 -7.49
N ILE A 114 8.65 -1.50 -7.08
CA ILE A 114 9.84 -1.02 -6.37
C ILE A 114 9.46 -0.57 -4.97
N PRO A 115 9.78 -1.34 -3.93
CA PRO A 115 9.56 -0.88 -2.55
C PRO A 115 10.41 0.35 -2.27
N GLU A 116 9.80 1.38 -1.69
CA GLU A 116 10.49 2.64 -1.44
C GLU A 116 9.96 3.31 -0.19
N ILE A 117 10.87 3.87 0.63
CA ILE A 117 10.48 4.66 1.78
C ILE A 117 10.55 6.12 1.35
N VAL A 118 9.39 6.77 1.28
CA VAL A 118 9.28 8.16 0.84
C VAL A 118 9.19 9.06 2.07
N GLY A 119 10.06 10.07 2.15
CA GLY A 119 10.02 11.02 3.24
C GLY A 119 8.65 11.68 3.35
N ILE A 120 8.17 11.87 4.57
CA ILE A 120 6.81 12.39 4.79
C ILE A 120 6.61 13.74 4.07
N GLU A 121 7.62 14.60 4.10
CA GLU A 121 7.53 15.92 3.47
C GLU A 121 7.45 15.84 1.94
N LYS A 122 7.79 14.71 1.35
CA LYS A 122 7.76 14.52 -0.10
C LYS A 122 6.48 13.85 -0.60
N VAL A 123 5.66 13.34 0.31
CA VAL A 123 4.44 12.62 -0.09
C VAL A 123 3.49 13.50 -0.93
N LYS A 124 3.42 14.78 -0.61
CA LYS A 124 2.58 15.72 -1.36
C LYS A 124 3.03 15.92 -2.81
N ASP A 125 4.29 15.61 -3.12
CA ASP A 125 4.88 15.83 -4.44
C ASP A 125 4.83 14.62 -5.35
N ILE A 126 4.36 13.47 -4.86
CA ILE A 126 4.28 12.24 -5.65
C ILE A 126 2.82 11.90 -5.98
N LEU A 127 2.64 11.13 -7.05
CA LEU A 127 1.31 10.61 -7.37
C LEU A 127 1.08 9.36 -6.55
N LEU A 128 0.41 9.52 -5.42
CA LEU A 128 0.06 8.40 -4.52
C LEU A 128 -1.43 8.14 -4.65
N LEU A 129 -1.78 6.92 -4.98
CA LEU A 129 -3.16 6.51 -5.17
C LEU A 129 -3.64 5.64 -4.01
N PRO A 130 -4.90 5.71 -3.60
CA PRO A 130 -5.93 6.62 -4.11
C PRO A 130 -5.70 8.06 -3.63
N LEU A 131 -6.00 9.02 -4.50
CA LEU A 131 -5.81 10.43 -4.17
C LEU A 131 -6.57 10.87 -2.92
N GLU A 132 -7.77 10.37 -2.74
CA GLU A 132 -8.60 10.69 -1.57
C GLU A 132 -7.88 10.32 -0.26
N ILE A 133 -7.23 9.17 -0.24
CA ILE A 133 -6.52 8.70 0.94
C ILE A 133 -5.23 9.48 1.14
N LYS A 134 -4.51 9.78 0.05
CA LYS A 134 -3.32 10.64 0.11
C LYS A 134 -3.65 11.98 0.79
N GLU A 135 -4.73 12.62 0.34
CA GLU A 135 -5.13 13.92 0.88
C GLU A 135 -5.52 13.84 2.36
N LYS A 136 -6.27 12.81 2.75
CA LYS A 136 -6.65 12.60 4.15
C LYS A 136 -5.42 12.37 5.03
N PHE A 137 -4.49 11.56 4.54
CA PHE A 137 -3.26 11.26 5.27
C PHE A 137 -2.44 12.52 5.51
N ILE A 138 -2.25 13.32 4.46
CA ILE A 138 -1.46 14.56 4.58
C ILE A 138 -2.11 15.51 5.57
N THR A 139 -3.42 15.70 5.47
CA THR A 139 -4.17 16.58 6.37
C THR A 139 -4.05 16.13 7.83
N ASP A 140 -4.24 14.83 8.06
CA ASP A 140 -4.18 14.28 9.42
C ASP A 140 -2.76 14.33 9.98
N PHE A 141 -1.76 14.08 9.15
CA PHE A 141 -0.37 14.18 9.59
C PHE A 141 -0.01 15.60 9.98
N GLU A 142 -0.35 16.59 9.14
CA GLU A 142 -0.05 17.99 9.40
C GLU A 142 -0.76 18.52 10.63
N SER A 143 -1.95 17.97 10.95
CA SER A 143 -2.71 18.39 12.14
C SER A 143 -2.33 17.59 13.40
N GLY A 144 -1.40 16.63 13.28
CA GLY A 144 -0.96 15.81 14.40
C GLY A 144 -1.95 14.74 14.84
N LYS A 145 -2.94 14.42 14.00
CA LYS A 145 -3.98 13.44 14.36
C LYS A 145 -3.59 11.97 14.19
N VAL A 146 -2.64 11.69 13.34
CA VAL A 146 -2.32 10.30 12.98
C VAL A 146 -1.38 9.65 13.98
N PHE A 147 -0.53 10.40 14.60
CA PHE A 147 0.57 9.89 15.44
C PHE A 147 0.60 10.49 16.81
#